data_2dd8ff6082974675f1fc9a67a09d7bd3
#
_entry.id   2dd8ff6082974675f1fc9a67a09d7bd3
#
_cell.length_a   1.000
_cell.length_b   1.000
_cell.length_c   1.000
_cell.angle_alpha   90.00
_cell.angle_beta   90.00
_cell.angle_gamma   90.00
#
_symmetry.space_group_name_H-M   'P 1'
#
loop_
_entity.id
_entity.type
_entity.pdbx_description
1 polymer ?
#
loop_
_entity_poly.entity_id
_entity_poly.type
_entity_poly.pdbx_seq_one_letter_code
_entity_poly.pdbx_strand_id
1 'polypeptide(L)'
;LINNQFFRKEIPFTVPDDSKISEKYWLVNKPSFGTYSIDDLKDLGAPDNSSDFTSKFYFEIEGQEVVYSSPLQNKTNNPTKGDDYKTFSVGNPIYINPKNELELFVNSNKKDIEIDVIAGKDNYAANISLDVPEGVKYSPEFHAVSFDKNGEKKTIKFEIDLSSAKETNYDIKYKATDDKNSYYRG
;
A
#
# COMPACT_ATOMS: atom_id res chain seq x y z
N LEU A 1 -28.05 29.31 -5.78
CA LEU A 1 -28.14 28.26 -6.80
C LEU A 1 -29.34 28.58 -7.72
N ILE A 2 -29.10 28.55 -9.03
CA ILE A 2 -30.16 28.74 -10.03
C ILE A 2 -30.80 27.36 -10.25
N ASN A 3 -32.12 27.33 -10.24
CA ASN A 3 -32.92 26.10 -10.37
C ASN A 3 -32.58 25.40 -11.72
N ASN A 4 -32.38 24.07 -11.68
CA ASN A 4 -32.06 23.22 -12.85
C ASN A 4 -30.75 23.57 -13.59
N GLN A 5 -29.76 24.19 -12.94
CA GLN A 5 -28.45 24.38 -13.51
C GLN A 5 -27.39 23.54 -12.81
N PHE A 6 -26.54 22.88 -13.59
CA PHE A 6 -25.34 22.21 -13.06
C PHE A 6 -24.33 23.25 -12.62
N PHE A 7 -23.84 23.11 -11.41
CA PHE A 7 -22.72 23.87 -10.90
C PHE A 7 -21.50 22.95 -10.83
N ARG A 8 -20.44 23.32 -11.56
CA ARG A 8 -19.14 22.61 -11.52
C ARG A 8 -18.12 23.51 -10.90
N LYS A 9 -17.40 23.01 -9.89
CA LYS A 9 -16.26 23.69 -9.29
C LYS A 9 -15.09 22.71 -9.22
N GLU A 10 -13.92 23.14 -9.69
CA GLU A 10 -12.68 22.39 -9.58
C GLU A 10 -11.89 22.92 -8.39
N ILE A 11 -11.50 22.02 -7.51
CA ILE A 11 -10.74 22.33 -6.29
C ILE A 11 -9.50 21.44 -6.34
N PRO A 12 -8.28 22.04 -6.48
CA PRO A 12 -7.06 21.25 -6.39
C PRO A 12 -6.92 20.69 -4.97
N PHE A 13 -6.55 19.43 -4.87
CA PHE A 13 -6.30 18.74 -3.63
C PHE A 13 -4.98 17.99 -3.73
N THR A 14 -4.13 18.14 -2.72
CA THR A 14 -2.87 17.39 -2.59
C THR A 14 -2.96 16.52 -1.35
N VAL A 15 -2.68 15.24 -1.51
CA VAL A 15 -2.61 14.30 -0.38
C VAL A 15 -1.43 14.73 0.52
N PRO A 16 -1.65 14.97 1.83
CA PRO A 16 -0.57 15.30 2.74
C PRO A 16 0.48 14.18 2.83
N ASP A 17 1.76 14.55 2.99
CA ASP A 17 2.86 13.59 3.06
C ASP A 17 2.78 12.66 4.29
N ASP A 18 2.09 13.08 5.34
CA ASP A 18 1.86 12.34 6.58
C ASP A 18 0.56 11.50 6.57
N SER A 19 -0.11 11.43 5.42
CA SER A 19 -1.32 10.64 5.29
C SER A 19 -1.01 9.16 5.54
N LYS A 20 -1.85 8.53 6.36
CA LYS A 20 -1.74 7.09 6.61
C LYS A 20 -2.07 6.32 5.33
N ILE A 21 -1.34 5.23 5.12
CA ILE A 21 -1.63 4.28 4.04
C ILE A 21 -2.97 3.61 4.33
N SER A 22 -3.82 3.53 3.30
CA SER A 22 -5.14 2.91 3.40
C SER A 22 -4.97 1.39 3.38
N GLU A 23 -5.04 0.77 4.53
CA GLU A 23 -5.10 -0.68 4.66
C GLU A 23 -6.51 -1.11 5.01
N LYS A 24 -6.91 -2.30 4.58
CA LYS A 24 -8.21 -2.87 4.96
C LYS A 24 -8.25 -3.05 6.48
N TYR A 25 -9.30 -2.57 7.15
CA TYR A 25 -9.40 -2.56 8.60
C TYR A 25 -9.16 -3.95 9.25
N TRP A 26 -9.48 -5.03 8.52
CA TRP A 26 -9.24 -6.40 8.98
C TRP A 26 -7.84 -6.93 8.69
N LEU A 27 -6.98 -6.17 7.96
CA LEU A 27 -5.59 -6.51 7.65
C LEU A 27 -4.57 -5.63 8.36
N VAL A 28 -5.01 -4.59 9.07
CA VAL A 28 -4.13 -3.69 9.84
C VAL A 28 -3.31 -4.48 10.86
N ASN A 29 -3.95 -5.42 11.54
CA ASN A 29 -3.27 -6.32 12.45
C ASN A 29 -3.01 -7.67 11.78
N LYS A 30 -1.82 -8.26 12.03
CA LYS A 30 -1.50 -9.59 11.50
C LYS A 30 -2.58 -10.59 11.96
N PRO A 31 -3.26 -11.28 11.05
CA PRO A 31 -4.26 -12.27 11.44
C PRO A 31 -3.60 -13.45 12.15
N SER A 32 -4.28 -13.99 13.14
CA SER A 32 -3.94 -15.27 13.74
C SER A 32 -4.73 -16.40 13.08
N PHE A 33 -4.43 -17.66 13.43
CA PHE A 33 -5.15 -18.80 12.85
C PHE A 33 -6.66 -18.71 13.10
N GLY A 34 -7.41 -18.45 12.03
CA GLY A 34 -8.87 -18.41 12.05
C GLY A 34 -9.51 -17.13 12.61
N THR A 35 -8.71 -16.10 12.97
CA THR A 35 -9.25 -14.85 13.54
C THR A 35 -8.55 -13.60 13.01
N TYR A 36 -9.33 -12.53 12.83
CA TYR A 36 -8.84 -11.19 12.56
C TYR A 36 -9.00 -10.33 13.83
N SER A 37 -8.00 -9.52 14.13
CA SER A 37 -8.09 -8.52 15.20
C SER A 37 -8.47 -7.17 14.59
N ILE A 38 -9.60 -6.61 15.06
CA ILE A 38 -10.15 -5.34 14.56
C ILE A 38 -10.05 -4.33 15.71
N ASP A 39 -9.42 -3.18 15.44
CA ASP A 39 -9.17 -2.16 16.46
C ASP A 39 -10.41 -1.33 16.77
N ASP A 40 -11.23 -0.98 15.78
CA ASP A 40 -12.48 -0.25 15.97
C ASP A 40 -13.68 -1.13 15.65
N LEU A 41 -14.49 -1.42 16.68
CA LEU A 41 -15.71 -2.23 16.53
C LEU A 41 -16.76 -1.60 15.61
N LYS A 42 -16.64 -0.30 15.28
CA LYS A 42 -17.54 0.36 14.33
C LYS A 42 -17.34 -0.15 12.91
N ASP A 43 -16.15 -0.65 12.60
CA ASP A 43 -15.81 -1.19 11.29
C ASP A 43 -16.31 -2.65 11.15
N LEU A 44 -16.65 -3.29 12.25
CA LEU A 44 -17.07 -4.69 12.27
C LEU A 44 -18.33 -4.90 11.41
N GLY A 45 -18.18 -5.72 10.36
CA GLY A 45 -19.26 -6.02 9.42
C GLY A 45 -19.44 -5.01 8.30
N ALA A 46 -18.61 -3.96 8.23
CA ALA A 46 -18.57 -3.08 7.07
C ALA A 46 -17.98 -3.82 5.86
N PRO A 47 -18.53 -3.62 4.65
CA PRO A 47 -18.04 -4.28 3.44
C PRO A 47 -16.66 -3.78 3.00
N ASP A 48 -16.29 -2.57 3.42
CA ASP A 48 -14.99 -1.94 3.16
C ASP A 48 -14.73 -0.82 4.18
N ASN A 49 -13.51 -0.26 4.16
CA ASN A 49 -13.16 0.91 4.94
C ASN A 49 -14.07 2.11 4.57
N SER A 50 -14.30 2.98 5.53
CA SER A 50 -14.80 4.32 5.24
C SER A 50 -13.80 5.06 4.33
N SER A 51 -14.31 6.01 3.54
CA SER A 51 -13.43 6.80 2.66
C SER A 51 -12.46 7.66 3.48
N ASP A 52 -11.17 7.61 3.13
CA ASP A 52 -10.14 8.45 3.76
C ASP A 52 -10.34 9.94 3.47
N PHE A 53 -11.06 10.25 2.38
CA PHE A 53 -11.34 11.61 1.96
C PHE A 53 -12.84 11.84 1.82
N THR A 54 -13.32 12.90 2.44
CA THR A 54 -14.75 13.28 2.42
C THR A 54 -14.87 14.75 2.04
N SER A 55 -15.74 15.02 1.08
CA SER A 55 -16.16 16.39 0.74
C SER A 55 -17.33 16.81 1.61
N LYS A 56 -17.25 17.98 2.21
CA LYS A 56 -18.35 18.60 2.96
C LYS A 56 -18.87 19.80 2.18
N PHE A 57 -20.18 19.83 1.98
CA PHE A 57 -20.89 20.89 1.31
C PHE A 57 -21.75 21.60 2.35
N TYR A 58 -21.57 22.90 2.46
CA TYR A 58 -22.32 23.74 3.36
C TYR A 58 -23.33 24.56 2.55
N PHE A 59 -24.61 24.41 2.85
CA PHE A 59 -25.70 25.10 2.21
C PHE A 59 -26.43 25.94 3.25
N GLU A 60 -26.89 27.12 2.85
CA GLU A 60 -27.83 27.90 3.60
C GLU A 60 -29.20 27.80 2.91
N ILE A 61 -30.19 27.27 3.60
CA ILE A 61 -31.55 27.09 3.12
C ILE A 61 -32.51 27.76 4.12
N GLU A 62 -33.21 28.82 3.69
CA GLU A 62 -34.12 29.60 4.54
C GLU A 62 -33.47 30.08 5.85
N GLY A 63 -32.19 30.49 5.80
CA GLY A 63 -31.42 30.97 6.96
C GLY A 63 -30.91 29.86 7.89
N GLN A 64 -31.06 28.59 7.51
CA GLN A 64 -30.52 27.46 8.25
C GLN A 64 -29.33 26.83 7.49
N GLU A 65 -28.24 26.56 8.21
CA GLU A 65 -27.13 25.83 7.64
C GLU A 65 -27.44 24.34 7.58
N VAL A 66 -27.24 23.77 6.40
CA VAL A 66 -27.35 22.32 6.12
C VAL A 66 -26.01 21.82 5.63
N VAL A 67 -25.44 20.80 6.28
CA VAL A 67 -24.18 20.20 5.90
C VAL A 67 -24.45 18.84 5.24
N TYR A 68 -23.97 18.70 4.01
CA TYR A 68 -23.97 17.42 3.29
C TYR A 68 -22.55 16.90 3.16
N SER A 69 -22.32 15.64 3.54
CA SER A 69 -21.02 14.98 3.43
C SER A 69 -21.09 13.86 2.40
N SER A 70 -20.09 13.81 1.52
CA SER A 70 -19.97 12.77 0.50
C SER A 70 -18.54 12.26 0.42
N PRO A 71 -18.31 10.93 0.33
CA PRO A 71 -16.97 10.40 0.09
C PRO A 71 -16.43 10.93 -1.23
N LEU A 72 -15.13 11.18 -1.28
CA LEU A 72 -14.46 11.54 -2.52
C LEU A 72 -14.30 10.27 -3.37
N GLN A 73 -14.84 10.31 -4.58
CA GLN A 73 -14.88 9.17 -5.48
C GLN A 73 -14.41 9.54 -6.89
N ASN A 74 -13.68 8.63 -7.52
CA ASN A 74 -13.45 8.68 -8.94
C ASN A 74 -14.61 8.02 -9.68
N LYS A 75 -15.22 8.76 -10.61
CA LYS A 75 -16.28 8.26 -11.47
C LYS A 75 -15.69 7.90 -12.83
N THR A 76 -15.83 6.65 -13.25
CA THR A 76 -15.50 6.18 -14.59
C THR A 76 -16.75 5.70 -15.29
N ASN A 77 -16.94 6.05 -16.55
CA ASN A 77 -18.01 5.54 -17.37
C ASN A 77 -17.56 4.30 -18.11
N ASN A 78 -18.22 3.18 -17.87
CA ASN A 78 -18.02 1.95 -18.62
C ASN A 78 -19.19 1.77 -19.60
N PRO A 79 -18.95 1.72 -20.92
CA PRO A 79 -20.01 1.63 -21.93
C PRO A 79 -20.94 0.44 -21.77
N THR A 80 -20.47 -0.63 -21.12
CA THR A 80 -21.24 -1.88 -20.95
C THR A 80 -21.92 -1.97 -19.58
N LYS A 81 -21.28 -1.43 -18.52
CA LYS A 81 -21.74 -1.57 -17.12
C LYS A 81 -22.31 -0.29 -16.54
N GLY A 82 -22.20 0.84 -17.24
CA GLY A 82 -22.59 2.16 -16.74
C GLY A 82 -21.51 2.84 -15.91
N ASP A 83 -21.92 3.73 -15.02
CA ASP A 83 -21.01 4.47 -14.15
C ASP A 83 -20.44 3.58 -13.04
N ASP A 84 -19.11 3.58 -12.89
CA ASP A 84 -18.39 2.92 -11.81
C ASP A 84 -17.77 3.99 -10.88
N TYR A 85 -18.01 3.86 -9.58
CA TYR A 85 -17.55 4.79 -8.55
C TYR A 85 -16.55 4.09 -7.65
N LYS A 86 -15.33 4.63 -7.57
CA LYS A 86 -14.26 4.11 -6.69
C LYS A 86 -13.81 5.18 -5.70
N THR A 87 -13.80 4.85 -4.43
CA THR A 87 -13.25 5.73 -3.39
C THR A 87 -11.75 5.87 -3.55
N PHE A 88 -11.23 7.05 -3.23
CA PHE A 88 -9.78 7.27 -3.17
C PHE A 88 -9.20 6.60 -1.93
N SER A 89 -8.02 6.02 -2.11
CA SER A 89 -7.21 5.42 -1.04
C SER A 89 -5.76 5.87 -1.19
N VAL A 90 -5.05 5.93 -0.08
CA VAL A 90 -3.62 6.23 -0.04
C VAL A 90 -2.85 4.93 -0.19
N GLY A 91 -2.17 4.75 -1.32
CA GLY A 91 -1.34 3.58 -1.59
C GLY A 91 0.10 3.73 -1.11
N ASN A 92 0.82 2.62 -1.03
CA ASN A 92 2.26 2.63 -0.81
C ASN A 92 2.98 3.28 -2.00
N PRO A 93 4.03 4.08 -1.78
CA PRO A 93 4.84 4.63 -2.86
C PRO A 93 5.70 3.56 -3.56
N ILE A 94 5.82 2.38 -2.94
CA ILE A 94 6.56 1.25 -3.47
C ILE A 94 5.94 -0.07 -3.00
N TYR A 95 5.93 -1.06 -3.87
CA TYR A 95 5.47 -2.42 -3.57
C TYR A 95 6.60 -3.40 -3.79
N ILE A 96 6.79 -4.33 -2.85
CA ILE A 96 7.83 -5.35 -2.88
C ILE A 96 7.14 -6.70 -2.98
N ASN A 97 7.41 -7.45 -4.04
CA ASN A 97 6.76 -8.73 -4.31
C ASN A 97 7.83 -9.80 -4.54
N PRO A 98 8.11 -10.68 -3.55
CA PRO A 98 8.98 -11.83 -3.78
C PRO A 98 8.36 -12.73 -4.86
N LYS A 99 9.17 -13.29 -5.75
CA LYS A 99 8.66 -14.22 -6.76
C LYS A 99 8.18 -15.53 -6.15
N ASN A 100 8.83 -15.96 -5.07
CA ASN A 100 8.43 -17.13 -4.29
C ASN A 100 8.22 -16.70 -2.83
N GLU A 101 7.09 -17.09 -2.25
CA GLU A 101 6.79 -16.84 -0.83
C GLU A 101 7.51 -17.83 0.10
N LEU A 102 7.93 -18.96 -0.43
CA LEU A 102 8.69 -20.00 0.29
C LEU A 102 9.89 -20.44 -0.53
N GLU A 103 11.06 -20.46 0.09
CA GLU A 103 12.29 -20.94 -0.50
C GLU A 103 12.86 -22.12 0.30
N LEU A 104 13.15 -23.21 -0.39
CA LEU A 104 13.76 -24.39 0.21
C LEU A 104 15.28 -24.47 -0.14
N PHE A 105 16.08 -24.70 0.88
CA PHE A 105 17.55 -24.88 0.80
C PHE A 105 17.86 -26.37 1.03
N VAL A 106 17.86 -27.18 -0.02
CA VAL A 106 18.00 -28.66 0.10
C VAL A 106 19.42 -29.11 -0.15
N ASN A 107 20.09 -28.56 -1.18
CA ASN A 107 21.41 -29.01 -1.64
C ASN A 107 22.49 -27.95 -1.52
N SER A 108 22.16 -26.77 -1.07
CA SER A 108 23.08 -25.63 -0.92
C SER A 108 22.59 -24.74 0.20
N ASN A 109 23.56 -24.21 0.96
CA ASN A 109 23.29 -23.19 1.96
C ASN A 109 23.19 -21.78 1.34
N LYS A 110 23.40 -21.65 0.02
CA LYS A 110 23.33 -20.40 -0.71
C LYS A 110 22.33 -20.49 -1.83
N LYS A 111 21.53 -19.45 -1.99
CA LYS A 111 20.51 -19.35 -3.02
C LYS A 111 20.18 -17.90 -3.34
N ASP A 112 19.97 -17.62 -4.63
CA ASP A 112 19.43 -16.34 -5.09
C ASP A 112 17.93 -16.31 -4.91
N ILE A 113 17.43 -15.24 -4.30
CA ILE A 113 16.01 -14.90 -4.27
C ILE A 113 15.73 -13.71 -5.19
N GLU A 114 14.64 -13.79 -5.93
CA GLU A 114 14.23 -12.74 -6.86
C GLU A 114 13.03 -11.98 -6.30
N ILE A 115 13.10 -10.65 -6.39
CA ILE A 115 12.10 -9.75 -5.86
C ILE A 115 11.70 -8.77 -6.96
N ASP A 116 10.43 -8.67 -7.21
CA ASP A 116 9.84 -7.65 -8.06
C ASP A 116 9.50 -6.41 -7.25
N VAL A 117 10.08 -5.29 -7.61
CA VAL A 117 9.83 -3.99 -6.99
C VAL A 117 9.06 -3.12 -7.97
N ILE A 118 7.92 -2.58 -7.54
CA ILE A 118 7.00 -1.82 -8.36
C ILE A 118 6.80 -0.43 -7.76
N ALA A 119 6.95 0.60 -8.57
CA ALA A 119 6.67 1.97 -8.16
C ALA A 119 5.16 2.20 -7.94
N GLY A 120 4.79 2.82 -6.82
CA GLY A 120 3.42 3.26 -6.53
C GLY A 120 3.19 4.74 -6.86
N LYS A 121 4.25 5.48 -7.24
CA LYS A 121 4.18 6.88 -7.69
C LYS A 121 5.25 7.19 -8.71
N ASP A 122 5.09 8.31 -9.42
CA ASP A 122 6.08 8.81 -10.39
C ASP A 122 7.34 9.36 -9.67
N ASN A 123 8.49 9.30 -10.35
CA ASN A 123 9.77 9.86 -9.90
C ASN A 123 10.14 9.42 -8.48
N TYR A 124 10.18 8.11 -8.25
CA TYR A 124 10.44 7.56 -6.93
C TYR A 124 11.73 6.76 -6.88
N ALA A 125 12.50 6.95 -5.81
CA ALA A 125 13.73 6.20 -5.53
C ALA A 125 13.73 5.68 -4.09
N ALA A 126 14.28 4.48 -3.91
CA ALA A 126 14.43 3.86 -2.60
C ALA A 126 15.58 2.85 -2.59
N ASN A 127 16.07 2.53 -1.41
CA ASN A 127 16.99 1.42 -1.16
C ASN A 127 16.20 0.22 -0.66
N ILE A 128 16.36 -0.91 -1.32
CA ILE A 128 15.73 -2.17 -0.95
C ILE A 128 16.75 -3.04 -0.22
N SER A 129 16.43 -3.47 0.98
CA SER A 129 17.25 -4.33 1.84
C SER A 129 16.38 -5.44 2.44
N LEU A 130 17.04 -6.39 3.11
CA LEU A 130 16.36 -7.46 3.85
C LEU A 130 16.58 -7.25 5.35
N ASP A 131 15.55 -7.56 6.12
CA ASP A 131 15.64 -7.71 7.57
C ASP A 131 15.62 -9.22 7.86
N VAL A 132 16.76 -9.74 8.29
CA VAL A 132 17.00 -11.17 8.42
C VAL A 132 17.31 -11.56 9.86
N PRO A 133 16.89 -12.75 10.32
CA PRO A 133 17.22 -13.26 11.64
C PRO A 133 18.71 -13.53 11.83
N GLU A 134 19.13 -13.68 13.08
CA GLU A 134 20.51 -14.01 13.45
C GLU A 134 20.99 -15.31 12.77
N GLY A 135 22.19 -15.28 12.23
CA GLY A 135 22.82 -16.41 11.51
C GLY A 135 22.53 -16.43 10.02
N VAL A 136 21.51 -15.77 9.54
CA VAL A 136 21.22 -15.59 8.12
C VAL A 136 22.05 -14.43 7.59
N LYS A 137 22.73 -14.61 6.45
CA LYS A 137 23.48 -13.56 5.76
C LYS A 137 22.87 -13.35 4.38
N TYR A 138 23.06 -12.16 3.82
CA TYR A 138 22.63 -11.86 2.46
C TYR A 138 23.55 -10.84 1.79
N SER A 139 23.56 -10.84 0.48
CA SER A 139 24.27 -9.88 -0.34
C SER A 139 23.52 -9.57 -1.64
N PRO A 140 23.64 -8.35 -2.19
CA PRO A 140 24.29 -7.18 -1.60
C PRO A 140 23.52 -6.64 -0.38
N GLU A 141 24.12 -5.72 0.40
CA GLU A 141 23.48 -5.12 1.57
C GLU A 141 22.17 -4.38 1.22
N PHE A 142 22.14 -3.73 0.05
CA PHE A 142 20.93 -3.12 -0.50
C PHE A 142 21.01 -3.00 -2.02
N HIS A 143 19.85 -2.82 -2.65
CA HIS A 143 19.72 -2.39 -4.03
C HIS A 143 19.11 -0.99 -4.09
N ALA A 144 19.82 -0.03 -4.68
CA ALA A 144 19.25 1.27 -5.01
C ALA A 144 18.40 1.14 -6.27
N VAL A 145 17.13 1.51 -6.17
CA VAL A 145 16.19 1.51 -7.29
C VAL A 145 15.62 2.89 -7.51
N SER A 146 15.41 3.26 -8.76
CA SER A 146 14.74 4.50 -9.16
C SER A 146 13.74 4.22 -10.26
N PHE A 147 12.62 4.93 -10.26
CA PHE A 147 11.52 4.74 -11.18
C PHE A 147 11.07 6.09 -11.71
N ASP A 148 10.78 6.17 -12.99
CA ASP A 148 10.27 7.39 -13.63
C ASP A 148 8.75 7.46 -13.54
N LYS A 149 8.07 6.31 -13.64
CA LYS A 149 6.61 6.24 -13.70
C LYS A 149 6.01 5.29 -12.68
N ASN A 150 4.82 5.66 -12.22
CA ASN A 150 3.95 4.75 -11.45
C ASN A 150 3.68 3.45 -12.24
N GLY A 151 3.75 2.32 -11.55
CA GLY A 151 3.59 0.99 -12.14
C GLY A 151 4.86 0.44 -12.81
N GLU A 152 5.94 1.22 -12.91
CA GLU A 152 7.22 0.70 -13.41
C GLU A 152 7.73 -0.39 -12.47
N LYS A 153 8.23 -1.48 -13.07
CA LYS A 153 8.67 -2.68 -12.36
C LYS A 153 10.14 -2.94 -12.62
N LYS A 154 10.90 -3.26 -11.56
CA LYS A 154 12.28 -3.75 -11.62
C LYS A 154 12.39 -5.05 -10.82
N THR A 155 13.13 -6.02 -11.36
CA THR A 155 13.46 -7.26 -10.65
C THR A 155 14.88 -7.15 -10.11
N ILE A 156 15.05 -7.39 -8.81
CA ILE A 156 16.34 -7.42 -8.13
C ILE A 156 16.58 -8.80 -7.52
N LYS A 157 17.85 -9.09 -7.19
CA LYS A 157 18.26 -10.39 -6.62
C LYS A 157 19.10 -10.18 -5.38
N PHE A 158 18.83 -10.99 -4.38
CA PHE A 158 19.72 -11.14 -3.22
C PHE A 158 20.20 -12.59 -3.11
N GLU A 159 21.46 -12.79 -2.86
CA GLU A 159 21.97 -14.09 -2.44
C GLU A 159 21.75 -14.24 -0.94
N ILE A 160 21.04 -15.28 -0.53
CA ILE A 160 20.90 -15.67 0.88
C ILE A 160 21.92 -16.75 1.19
N ASP A 161 22.63 -16.60 2.30
CA ASP A 161 23.61 -17.55 2.81
C ASP A 161 23.24 -18.04 4.22
N LEU A 162 22.89 -19.30 4.32
CA LEU A 162 22.52 -20.01 5.55
C LEU A 162 23.68 -20.83 6.15
N SER A 163 24.93 -20.66 5.68
CA SER A 163 26.09 -21.48 6.12
C SER A 163 26.35 -21.38 7.63
N SER A 164 25.98 -20.28 8.26
CA SER A 164 26.11 -20.07 9.72
C SER A 164 24.79 -20.18 10.47
N ALA A 165 23.71 -20.52 9.79
CA ALA A 165 22.37 -20.60 10.35
C ALA A 165 22.04 -22.02 10.82
N LYS A 166 21.11 -22.16 11.77
CA LYS A 166 20.60 -23.46 12.22
C LYS A 166 19.56 -23.98 11.23
N GLU A 167 19.38 -25.30 11.17
CA GLU A 167 18.28 -25.90 10.40
C GLU A 167 16.94 -25.59 11.07
N THR A 168 16.22 -24.62 10.57
CA THR A 168 14.88 -24.22 11.01
C THR A 168 14.23 -23.34 9.94
N ASN A 169 12.99 -22.92 10.21
CA ASN A 169 12.32 -21.93 9.37
C ASN A 169 12.78 -20.51 9.77
N TYR A 170 13.02 -19.70 8.77
CA TYR A 170 13.37 -18.29 8.91
C TYR A 170 12.38 -17.41 8.17
N ASP A 171 11.85 -16.39 8.85
CA ASP A 171 11.04 -15.35 8.23
C ASP A 171 11.97 -14.21 7.81
N ILE A 172 11.99 -13.90 6.52
CA ILE A 172 12.75 -12.78 5.95
C ILE A 172 11.77 -11.66 5.63
N LYS A 173 12.00 -10.47 6.19
CA LYS A 173 11.22 -9.29 5.87
C LYS A 173 11.92 -8.46 4.82
N TYR A 174 11.15 -7.91 3.91
CA TYR A 174 11.63 -7.00 2.88
C TYR A 174 11.40 -5.57 3.33
N LYS A 175 12.43 -4.73 3.17
CA LYS A 175 12.41 -3.34 3.59
C LYS A 175 12.75 -2.42 2.43
N ALA A 176 11.91 -1.45 2.15
CA ALA A 176 12.25 -0.31 1.31
C ALA A 176 12.44 0.92 2.19
N THR A 177 13.52 1.66 1.95
CA THR A 177 13.83 2.89 2.68
C THR A 177 14.04 4.02 1.69
N ASP A 178 13.29 5.09 1.83
CA ASP A 178 13.53 6.36 1.17
C ASP A 178 14.11 7.38 2.15
N ASP A 179 14.27 8.63 1.74
CA ASP A 179 14.87 9.69 2.56
C ASP A 179 14.05 10.01 3.84
N LYS A 180 12.78 9.63 3.89
CA LYS A 180 11.86 10.00 4.98
C LYS A 180 11.31 8.79 5.73
N ASN A 181 11.06 7.68 5.06
CA ASN A 181 10.26 6.57 5.57
C ASN A 181 10.87 5.20 5.28
N SER A 182 10.39 4.21 6.01
CA SER A 182 10.68 2.80 5.75
C SER A 182 9.38 2.03 5.60
N TYR A 183 9.30 1.19 4.58
CA TYR A 183 8.15 0.36 4.25
C TYR A 183 8.57 -1.11 4.35
N TYR A 184 7.73 -1.93 4.94
CA TYR A 184 8.03 -3.34 5.20
C TYR A 184 7.00 -4.25 4.53
N ARG A 185 7.49 -5.43 4.12
CA ARG A 185 6.69 -6.58 3.78
C ARG A 185 7.32 -7.84 4.37
N GLY A 186 6.52 -8.68 5.05
CA GLY A 186 6.94 -9.96 5.62
C GLY A 186 5.75 -10.75 6.12
#